data_226d6adfb107135420532a570b981d9d
#
_entry.id   226d6adfb107135420532a570b981d9d
#
_cell.length_a   1.000
_cell.length_b   1.000
_cell.length_c   1.000
_cell.angle_alpha   90.00
_cell.angle_beta   90.00
_cell.angle_gamma   90.00
#
_symmetry.space_group_name_H-M   'P 1'
#
loop_
_entity.id
_entity.type
_entity.pdbx_description
1 polymer ?
#
loop_
_entity_poly.entity_id
_entity_poly.type
_entity_poly.pdbx_seq_one_letter_code
_entity_poly.pdbx_strand_id
1 'polypeptide(L)'
;MSDPGNTKPNKTTILLGILCVAIGTIPVLAALGVLPTGQAPSDPSPPWIGWLIGLVFGSGGILVVMKGFLGTTNDASGALPANAPRLLRGIYDLLSIAIVCSLALLFTWIAFGPGPRHFSVSGGGLSMPTSGAGDTMGRVAFGFGSVMSWCVFGAIVVVTVRRWRR
;
A
#
# COMPACT_ATOMS: atom_id res chain seq x y z
N MET A 1 4.28 0.39 35.73
CA MET A 1 4.70 -0.99 35.38
C MET A 1 3.46 -1.66 34.83
N SER A 2 3.27 -1.62 33.50
CA SER A 2 2.09 -2.18 32.83
C SER A 2 2.26 -3.69 32.73
N ASP A 3 1.26 -4.42 33.20
CA ASP A 3 1.24 -5.89 33.19
C ASP A 3 1.34 -6.42 31.73
N PRO A 4 2.41 -7.16 31.37
CA PRO A 4 2.65 -7.58 29.98
C PRO A 4 1.71 -8.72 29.51
N GLY A 5 0.76 -9.15 30.32
CA GLY A 5 -0.08 -10.33 30.08
C GLY A 5 -1.50 -10.08 29.56
N ASN A 6 -2.00 -8.85 29.53
CA ASN A 6 -3.41 -8.60 29.23
C ASN A 6 -3.60 -7.72 27.96
N THR A 7 -3.07 -8.18 26.84
CA THR A 7 -3.33 -7.55 25.53
C THR A 7 -4.70 -7.96 25.02
N LYS A 8 -5.74 -7.20 25.40
CA LYS A 8 -7.09 -7.39 24.86
C LYS A 8 -7.10 -7.04 23.36
N PRO A 9 -7.75 -7.86 22.53
CA PRO A 9 -7.87 -7.55 21.11
C PRO A 9 -8.59 -6.21 20.90
N ASN A 10 -8.02 -5.34 20.08
CA ASN A 10 -8.61 -4.03 19.78
C ASN A 10 -9.63 -4.18 18.65
N LYS A 11 -10.92 -4.22 19.03
CA LYS A 11 -12.04 -4.40 18.07
C LYS A 11 -12.08 -3.32 16.99
N THR A 12 -11.76 -2.06 17.33
CA THR A 12 -11.75 -0.96 16.38
C THR A 12 -10.68 -1.15 15.31
N THR A 13 -9.48 -1.57 15.71
CA THR A 13 -8.38 -1.85 14.79
C THR A 13 -8.70 -3.02 13.87
N ILE A 14 -9.31 -4.08 14.41
CA ILE A 14 -9.75 -5.24 13.62
C ILE A 14 -10.79 -4.82 12.59
N LEU A 15 -11.81 -4.04 13.00
CA LEU A 15 -12.86 -3.55 12.10
C LEU A 15 -12.26 -2.67 10.99
N LEU A 16 -11.32 -1.78 11.33
CA LEU A 16 -10.63 -0.94 10.35
C LEU A 16 -9.87 -1.79 9.33
N GLY A 17 -9.17 -2.83 9.78
CA GLY A 17 -8.45 -3.74 8.88
C GLY A 17 -9.39 -4.51 7.95
N ILE A 18 -10.52 -4.99 8.44
CA ILE A 18 -11.56 -5.64 7.63
C ILE A 18 -12.10 -4.67 6.59
N LEU A 19 -12.38 -3.43 6.97
CA LEU A 19 -12.82 -2.38 6.05
C LEU A 19 -11.79 -2.13 4.94
N CYS A 20 -10.50 -2.05 5.28
CA CYS A 20 -9.42 -1.90 4.30
C CYS A 20 -9.39 -3.08 3.31
N VAL A 21 -9.56 -4.32 3.78
CA VAL A 21 -9.65 -5.50 2.90
C VAL A 21 -10.86 -5.37 1.97
N ALA A 22 -12.02 -5.01 2.50
CA ALA A 22 -13.24 -4.83 1.72
C ALA A 22 -13.08 -3.75 0.64
N ILE A 23 -12.47 -2.60 0.98
CA ILE A 23 -12.15 -1.55 0.00
C ILE A 23 -11.16 -2.07 -1.06
N GLY A 24 -10.16 -2.87 -0.66
CA GLY A 24 -9.18 -3.46 -1.56
C GLY A 24 -9.78 -4.46 -2.56
N THR A 25 -10.92 -5.08 -2.27
CA THR A 25 -11.59 -5.99 -3.21
C THR A 25 -12.26 -5.24 -4.38
N ILE A 26 -12.65 -3.98 -4.20
CA ILE A 26 -13.34 -3.19 -5.24
C ILE A 26 -12.49 -3.05 -6.51
N PRO A 27 -11.22 -2.57 -6.46
CA PRO A 27 -10.39 -2.46 -7.66
C PRO A 27 -10.05 -3.82 -8.29
N VAL A 28 -9.99 -4.89 -7.49
CA VAL A 28 -9.80 -6.26 -8.02
C VAL A 28 -11.03 -6.70 -8.81
N LEU A 29 -12.24 -6.50 -8.27
CA LEU A 29 -13.49 -6.84 -8.95
C LEU A 29 -13.68 -6.00 -10.22
N ALA A 30 -13.27 -4.74 -10.19
CA ALA A 30 -13.24 -3.87 -11.36
C ALA A 30 -12.26 -4.39 -12.42
N ALA A 31 -11.05 -4.81 -12.03
CA ALA A 31 -10.04 -5.38 -12.91
C ALA A 31 -10.48 -6.73 -13.52
N LEU A 32 -11.35 -7.48 -12.83
CA LEU A 32 -11.97 -8.71 -13.32
C LEU A 32 -13.19 -8.45 -14.24
N GLY A 33 -13.60 -7.18 -14.42
CA GLY A 33 -14.76 -6.83 -15.22
C GLY A 33 -16.10 -7.16 -14.55
N VAL A 34 -16.12 -7.50 -13.25
CA VAL A 34 -17.35 -7.80 -12.50
C VAL A 34 -18.12 -6.52 -12.17
N LEU A 35 -17.39 -5.43 -11.92
CA LEU A 35 -17.99 -4.12 -11.66
C LEU A 35 -17.90 -3.24 -12.91
N PRO A 36 -19.00 -2.56 -13.28
CA PRO A 36 -18.95 -1.58 -14.35
C PRO A 36 -18.05 -0.42 -13.90
N THR A 37 -16.86 -0.36 -14.47
CA THR A 37 -16.00 0.83 -14.32
C THR A 37 -16.58 1.88 -15.26
N GLY A 38 -16.97 3.04 -14.73
CA GLY A 38 -17.39 4.19 -15.55
C GLY A 38 -16.26 4.80 -16.39
N GLN A 39 -15.23 4.00 -16.72
CA GLN A 39 -14.13 4.41 -17.57
C GLN A 39 -14.60 4.57 -19.00
N ALA A 40 -14.27 5.72 -19.59
CA ALA A 40 -14.52 5.93 -21.00
C ALA A 40 -13.75 4.87 -21.83
N PRO A 41 -14.36 4.34 -22.90
CA PRO A 41 -13.73 3.32 -23.75
C PRO A 41 -12.39 3.75 -24.37
N SER A 42 -12.12 5.06 -24.36
CA SER A 42 -10.96 5.69 -24.99
C SER A 42 -9.65 5.55 -24.20
N ASP A 43 -9.69 5.19 -22.93
CA ASP A 43 -8.46 5.08 -22.11
C ASP A 43 -8.57 3.97 -21.03
N PRO A 44 -8.58 2.70 -21.43
CA PRO A 44 -8.67 1.60 -20.49
C PRO A 44 -7.38 1.52 -19.67
N SER A 45 -7.45 1.83 -18.38
CA SER A 45 -6.32 1.58 -17.49
C SER A 45 -6.02 0.07 -17.49
N PRO A 46 -4.74 -0.32 -17.56
CA PRO A 46 -4.38 -1.73 -17.57
C PRO A 46 -4.93 -2.46 -16.34
N PRO A 47 -5.55 -3.65 -16.49
CA PRO A 47 -6.22 -4.36 -15.39
C PRO A 47 -5.27 -4.72 -14.22
N TRP A 48 -3.96 -4.87 -14.48
CA TRP A 48 -2.98 -5.15 -13.44
C TRP A 48 -2.84 -4.02 -12.38
N ILE A 49 -3.21 -2.77 -12.71
CA ILE A 49 -3.23 -1.66 -11.75
C ILE A 49 -4.27 -1.95 -10.65
N GLY A 50 -5.45 -2.43 -11.01
CA GLY A 50 -6.48 -2.83 -10.05
C GLY A 50 -5.98 -3.94 -9.11
N TRP A 51 -5.24 -4.91 -9.65
CA TRP A 51 -4.61 -5.96 -8.84
C TRP A 51 -3.59 -5.41 -7.85
N LEU A 52 -2.71 -4.49 -8.27
CA LEU A 52 -1.72 -3.88 -7.37
C LEU A 52 -2.39 -3.05 -6.27
N ILE A 53 -3.40 -2.25 -6.62
CA ILE A 53 -4.14 -1.46 -5.63
C ILE A 53 -4.82 -2.40 -4.63
N GLY A 54 -5.50 -3.45 -5.12
CA GLY A 54 -6.13 -4.44 -4.27
C GLY A 54 -5.15 -5.17 -3.36
N LEU A 55 -3.95 -5.48 -3.86
CA LEU A 55 -2.89 -6.10 -3.07
C LEU A 55 -2.38 -5.16 -1.96
N VAL A 56 -2.21 -3.88 -2.23
CA VAL A 56 -1.81 -2.89 -1.20
C VAL A 56 -2.86 -2.79 -0.09
N PHE A 57 -4.13 -2.58 -0.45
CA PHE A 57 -5.19 -2.44 0.54
C PHE A 57 -5.51 -3.77 1.25
N GLY A 58 -5.52 -4.88 0.52
CA GLY A 58 -5.77 -6.20 1.08
C GLY A 58 -4.68 -6.62 2.05
N SER A 59 -3.41 -6.54 1.66
CA SER A 59 -2.29 -6.87 2.55
C SER A 59 -2.16 -5.89 3.71
N GLY A 60 -2.36 -4.59 3.48
CA GLY A 60 -2.41 -3.58 4.54
C GLY A 60 -3.51 -3.86 5.55
N GLY A 61 -4.71 -4.18 5.08
CA GLY A 61 -5.85 -4.57 5.94
C GLY A 61 -5.54 -5.82 6.77
N ILE A 62 -4.93 -6.85 6.18
CA ILE A 62 -4.51 -8.06 6.90
C ILE A 62 -3.49 -7.71 8.00
N LEU A 63 -2.50 -6.87 7.72
CA LEU A 63 -1.52 -6.42 8.72
C LEU A 63 -2.18 -5.68 9.88
N VAL A 64 -3.16 -4.82 9.60
CA VAL A 64 -3.92 -4.08 10.62
C VAL A 64 -4.76 -5.04 11.47
N VAL A 65 -5.42 -6.04 10.86
CA VAL A 65 -6.16 -7.10 11.57
C VAL A 65 -5.23 -7.89 12.49
N MET A 66 -4.07 -8.32 11.97
CA MET A 66 -3.07 -9.05 12.77
C MET A 66 -2.62 -8.26 14.00
N LYS A 67 -2.33 -6.96 13.83
CA LYS A 67 -1.97 -6.08 14.97
C LYS A 67 -3.13 -5.92 15.96
N GLY A 68 -4.34 -5.78 15.45
CA GLY A 68 -5.54 -5.69 16.29
C GLY A 68 -5.74 -6.93 17.17
N PHE A 69 -5.51 -8.12 16.63
CA PHE A 69 -5.58 -9.38 17.40
C PHE A 69 -4.46 -9.50 18.44
N LEU A 70 -3.26 -9.05 18.12
CA LEU A 70 -2.09 -9.11 19.01
C LEU A 70 -2.10 -7.99 20.07
N GLY A 71 -3.02 -7.06 20.01
CA GLY A 71 -3.11 -5.92 20.95
C GLY A 71 -1.94 -4.93 20.87
N THR A 72 -1.13 -4.97 19.80
CA THR A 72 0.10 -4.18 19.64
C THR A 72 -0.12 -2.86 18.91
N THR A 73 -1.31 -2.27 19.01
CA THR A 73 -1.69 -1.06 18.25
C THR A 73 -0.93 0.19 18.67
N ASN A 74 -0.31 0.22 19.85
CA ASN A 74 0.35 1.39 20.41
C ASN A 74 1.88 1.42 20.17
N ASP A 75 2.45 0.37 19.58
CA ASP A 75 3.89 0.34 19.32
C ASP A 75 4.23 1.15 18.07
N ALA A 76 4.85 2.32 18.27
CA ALA A 76 5.35 3.19 17.22
C ALA A 76 6.39 2.49 16.29
N SER A 77 7.02 1.41 16.75
CA SER A 77 7.99 0.63 15.99
C SER A 77 7.39 -0.13 14.80
N GLY A 78 6.07 -0.28 14.77
CA GLY A 78 5.39 -1.04 13.71
C GLY A 78 5.69 -2.55 13.73
N ALA A 79 6.64 -3.02 14.52
CA ALA A 79 7.07 -4.41 14.57
C ALA A 79 6.10 -5.29 15.36
N LEU A 80 6.09 -6.59 15.04
CA LEU A 80 5.40 -7.59 15.88
C LEU A 80 6.18 -7.83 17.17
N PRO A 81 5.48 -8.21 18.28
CA PRO A 81 6.13 -8.51 19.53
C PRO A 81 7.12 -9.67 19.39
N ALA A 82 8.19 -9.65 20.20
CA ALA A 82 9.27 -10.63 20.13
C ALA A 82 8.83 -12.08 20.41
N ASN A 83 7.71 -12.26 21.11
CA ASN A 83 7.09 -13.56 21.41
C ASN A 83 6.13 -14.06 20.32
N ALA A 84 5.91 -13.31 19.24
CA ALA A 84 5.04 -13.74 18.15
C ALA A 84 5.60 -15.01 17.45
N PRO A 85 4.74 -15.96 17.05
CA PRO A 85 5.16 -17.16 16.32
C PRO A 85 5.98 -16.82 15.09
N ARG A 86 7.01 -17.62 14.80
CA ARG A 86 7.91 -17.38 13.64
C ARG A 86 7.14 -17.28 12.32
N LEU A 87 6.13 -18.14 12.13
CA LEU A 87 5.27 -18.13 10.93
C LEU A 87 4.54 -16.78 10.78
N LEU A 88 3.96 -16.28 11.87
CA LEU A 88 3.21 -15.02 11.85
C LEU A 88 4.11 -13.83 11.51
N ARG A 89 5.34 -13.85 12.03
CA ARG A 89 6.36 -12.84 11.71
C ARG A 89 6.79 -12.91 10.26
N GLY A 90 6.98 -14.13 9.71
CA GLY A 90 7.30 -14.31 8.30
C GLY A 90 6.19 -13.81 7.36
N ILE A 91 4.93 -14.10 7.69
CA ILE A 91 3.77 -13.58 6.93
C ILE A 91 3.73 -12.04 7.00
N TYR A 92 3.96 -11.47 8.18
CA TYR A 92 4.00 -10.01 8.37
C TYR A 92 5.09 -9.35 7.52
N ASP A 93 6.30 -9.90 7.54
CA ASP A 93 7.43 -9.40 6.75
C ASP A 93 7.13 -9.51 5.24
N LEU A 94 6.55 -10.64 4.79
CA LEU A 94 6.18 -10.86 3.39
C LEU A 94 5.12 -9.86 2.92
N LEU A 95 4.05 -9.65 3.69
CA LEU A 95 2.99 -8.70 3.37
C LEU A 95 3.53 -7.27 3.33
N SER A 96 4.42 -6.90 4.26
CA SER A 96 5.05 -5.58 4.29
C SER A 96 5.90 -5.33 3.02
N ILE A 97 6.68 -6.34 2.61
CA ILE A 97 7.47 -6.30 1.37
C ILE A 97 6.54 -6.16 0.16
N ALA A 98 5.45 -6.93 0.11
CA ALA A 98 4.48 -6.90 -0.98
C ALA A 98 3.83 -5.51 -1.13
N ILE A 99 3.46 -4.85 -0.04
CA ILE A 99 2.89 -3.48 -0.05
C ILE A 99 3.89 -2.50 -0.67
N VAL A 100 5.12 -2.48 -0.16
CA VAL A 100 6.12 -1.49 -0.63
C VAL A 100 6.52 -1.75 -2.09
N CYS A 101 6.63 -3.02 -2.49
CA CYS A 101 6.88 -3.39 -3.88
C CYS A 101 5.74 -2.92 -4.80
N SER A 102 4.49 -3.14 -4.40
CA SER A 102 3.32 -2.70 -5.19
C SER A 102 3.25 -1.19 -5.33
N LEU A 103 3.54 -0.44 -4.25
CA LEU A 103 3.60 1.02 -4.29
C LEU A 103 4.73 1.52 -5.20
N ALA A 104 5.92 0.89 -5.13
CA ALA A 104 7.05 1.23 -5.99
C ALA A 104 6.70 1.01 -7.47
N LEU A 105 6.04 -0.11 -7.80
CA LEU A 105 5.57 -0.41 -9.15
C LEU A 105 4.50 0.59 -9.63
N LEU A 106 3.52 0.93 -8.78
CA LEU A 106 2.50 1.92 -9.10
C LEU A 106 3.11 3.29 -9.39
N PHE A 107 4.00 3.78 -8.54
CA PHE A 107 4.67 5.06 -8.75
C PHE A 107 5.55 5.04 -10.01
N THR A 108 6.26 3.94 -10.26
CA THR A 108 7.05 3.76 -11.49
C THR A 108 6.15 3.83 -12.74
N TRP A 109 5.01 3.15 -12.70
CA TRP A 109 4.06 3.18 -13.80
C TRP A 109 3.45 4.57 -14.00
N ILE A 110 3.08 5.26 -12.93
CA ILE A 110 2.52 6.61 -13.01
C ILE A 110 3.56 7.58 -13.61
N ALA A 111 4.84 7.46 -13.22
CA ALA A 111 5.90 8.32 -13.70
C ALA A 111 6.31 8.06 -15.16
N PHE A 112 6.49 6.78 -15.51
CA PHE A 112 7.15 6.36 -16.75
C PHE A 112 6.23 5.59 -17.71
N GLY A 113 5.02 5.22 -17.29
CA GLY A 113 4.08 4.47 -18.12
C GLY A 113 3.64 5.26 -19.36
N PRO A 114 3.31 4.55 -20.47
CA PRO A 114 2.82 5.18 -21.70
C PRO A 114 1.41 5.76 -21.50
N GLY A 115 1.10 6.78 -22.30
CA GLY A 115 -0.21 7.42 -22.38
C GLY A 115 -0.24 8.85 -21.84
N PRO A 116 -1.19 9.68 -22.36
CA PRO A 116 -1.43 11.02 -21.83
C PRO A 116 -1.99 10.93 -20.41
N ARG A 117 -1.46 11.69 -19.49
CA ARG A 117 -1.93 11.74 -18.11
C ARG A 117 -2.25 13.17 -17.75
N HIS A 118 -3.48 13.39 -17.32
CA HIS A 118 -3.94 14.70 -16.90
C HIS A 118 -3.85 14.80 -15.38
N PHE A 119 -2.73 15.31 -14.86
CA PHE A 119 -2.60 15.59 -13.44
C PHE A 119 -3.26 16.93 -13.13
N SER A 120 -4.36 16.92 -12.38
CA SER A 120 -4.95 18.12 -11.81
C SER A 120 -4.49 18.27 -10.35
N VAL A 121 -3.75 19.32 -10.06
CA VAL A 121 -3.41 19.69 -8.68
C VAL A 121 -4.40 20.74 -8.21
N SER A 122 -5.35 20.34 -7.36
CA SER A 122 -6.28 21.24 -6.66
C SER A 122 -5.89 21.31 -5.20
N GLY A 123 -5.18 22.36 -4.80
CA GLY A 123 -4.80 22.56 -3.40
C GLY A 123 -4.42 24.01 -3.13
N GLY A 124 -4.95 24.59 -2.04
CA GLY A 124 -4.53 25.90 -1.55
C GLY A 124 -4.79 27.10 -2.48
N GLY A 125 -5.80 27.06 -3.33
CA GLY A 125 -6.14 28.19 -4.22
C GLY A 125 -5.31 28.28 -5.51
N LEU A 126 -4.39 27.35 -5.75
CA LEU A 126 -3.63 27.23 -6.99
C LEU A 126 -4.24 26.11 -7.83
N SER A 127 -4.98 26.47 -8.87
CA SER A 127 -5.37 25.55 -9.94
C SER A 127 -4.32 25.66 -11.05
N MET A 128 -3.45 24.65 -11.17
CA MET A 128 -2.55 24.58 -12.33
C MET A 128 -3.31 24.03 -13.54
N PRO A 129 -3.16 24.64 -14.71
CA PRO A 129 -3.80 24.16 -15.92
C PRO A 129 -3.30 22.77 -16.30
N THR A 130 -4.22 21.92 -16.75
CA THR A 130 -4.02 20.51 -17.10
C THR A 130 -3.17 20.27 -18.35
N SER A 131 -2.54 21.31 -18.93
CA SER A 131 -1.78 21.24 -20.18
C SER A 131 -0.27 21.30 -19.96
N GLY A 132 0.43 20.30 -20.45
CA GLY A 132 1.89 20.26 -20.61
C GLY A 132 2.73 20.35 -19.34
N ALA A 133 2.77 21.49 -18.67
CA ALA A 133 3.58 21.72 -17.47
C ALA A 133 3.11 20.91 -16.25
N GLY A 134 1.80 20.77 -16.06
CA GLY A 134 1.21 19.98 -14.97
C GLY A 134 1.52 18.48 -15.12
N ASP A 135 1.51 17.99 -16.36
CA ASP A 135 1.83 16.59 -16.66
C ASP A 135 3.30 16.27 -16.36
N THR A 136 4.21 17.15 -16.75
CA THR A 136 5.65 17.01 -16.46
C THR A 136 5.92 17.07 -14.97
N MET A 137 5.32 18.02 -14.24
CA MET A 137 5.51 18.16 -12.79
C MET A 137 4.94 16.95 -12.02
N GLY A 138 3.79 16.45 -12.46
CA GLY A 138 3.22 15.20 -11.91
C GLY A 138 4.16 14.01 -12.12
N ARG A 139 4.67 13.81 -13.32
CA ARG A 139 5.63 12.72 -13.63
C ARG A 139 6.92 12.84 -12.82
N VAL A 140 7.46 14.04 -12.64
CA VAL A 140 8.66 14.26 -11.82
C VAL A 140 8.38 13.94 -10.35
N ALA A 141 7.25 14.38 -9.80
CA ALA A 141 6.88 14.10 -8.43
C ALA A 141 6.71 12.59 -8.17
N PHE A 142 5.97 11.88 -9.06
CA PHE A 142 5.81 10.44 -8.99
C PHE A 142 7.11 9.68 -9.29
N GLY A 143 7.98 10.21 -10.16
CA GLY A 143 9.31 9.67 -10.41
C GLY A 143 10.19 9.70 -9.18
N PHE A 144 10.20 10.83 -8.46
CA PHE A 144 10.89 10.93 -7.17
C PHE A 144 10.31 9.96 -6.14
N GLY A 145 8.97 9.90 -6.03
CA GLY A 145 8.28 8.94 -5.18
C GLY A 145 8.63 7.48 -5.50
N SER A 146 8.79 7.15 -6.79
CA SER A 146 9.24 5.83 -7.24
C SER A 146 10.65 5.50 -6.73
N VAL A 147 11.62 6.40 -6.94
CA VAL A 147 13.00 6.19 -6.47
C VAL A 147 13.03 5.99 -4.96
N MET A 148 12.33 6.84 -4.20
CA MET A 148 12.25 6.70 -2.73
C MET A 148 11.63 5.36 -2.32
N SER A 149 10.56 4.93 -2.99
CA SER A 149 9.90 3.64 -2.70
C SER A 149 10.81 2.45 -3.00
N TRP A 150 11.60 2.49 -4.07
CA TRP A 150 12.58 1.45 -4.38
C TRP A 150 13.73 1.41 -3.36
N CYS A 151 14.19 2.56 -2.88
CA CYS A 151 15.19 2.63 -1.79
C CYS A 151 14.65 2.00 -0.50
N VAL A 152 13.41 2.34 -0.11
CA VAL A 152 12.74 1.77 1.07
C VAL A 152 12.54 0.26 0.91
N PHE A 153 12.09 -0.19 -0.27
CA PHE A 153 11.95 -1.61 -0.59
C PHE A 153 13.28 -2.36 -0.41
N GLY A 154 14.35 -1.85 -1.01
CA GLY A 154 15.70 -2.44 -0.87
C GLY A 154 16.16 -2.51 0.58
N ALA A 155 15.95 -1.45 1.36
CA ALA A 155 16.28 -1.43 2.78
C ALA A 155 15.50 -2.49 3.57
N ILE A 156 14.18 -2.61 3.36
CA ILE A 156 13.33 -3.59 4.03
C ILE A 156 13.79 -5.02 3.68
N VAL A 157 14.05 -5.31 2.41
CA VAL A 157 14.52 -6.63 1.95
C VAL A 157 15.85 -6.98 2.64
N VAL A 158 16.82 -6.06 2.64
CA VAL A 158 18.13 -6.28 3.28
C VAL A 158 17.97 -6.56 4.78
N VAL A 159 17.16 -5.77 5.49
CA VAL A 159 16.93 -5.96 6.91
C VAL A 159 16.25 -7.30 7.18
N THR A 160 15.23 -7.67 6.38
CA THR A 160 14.50 -8.93 6.53
C THR A 160 15.41 -10.12 6.27
N VAL A 161 16.20 -10.12 5.21
CA VAL A 161 17.15 -11.19 4.89
C VAL A 161 18.22 -11.34 6.00
N ARG A 162 18.75 -10.23 6.51
CA ARG A 162 19.69 -10.26 7.63
C ARG A 162 19.09 -10.85 8.91
N ARG A 163 17.80 -10.56 9.16
CA ARG A 163 17.08 -11.13 10.31
C ARG A 163 16.86 -12.64 10.19
N TRP A 164 16.60 -13.13 8.97
CA TRP A 164 16.37 -14.56 8.74
C TRP A 164 17.66 -15.42 8.77
N ARG A 165 18.80 -14.78 8.50
CA ARG A 165 20.11 -15.45 8.55
C ARG A 165 20.72 -15.58 9.96
N ARG A 166 20.13 -14.90 10.95
CA ARG A 166 20.52 -14.99 12.37
C ARG A 166 19.64 -15.96 13.12
#